data_3f09d269e4b08c677bfdf0fea14f8457
#
_entry.id   3f09d269e4b08c677bfdf0fea14f8457
#
_cell.length_a   1.000
_cell.length_b   1.000
_cell.length_c   1.000
_cell.angle_alpha   90.00
_cell.angle_beta   90.00
_cell.angle_gamma   90.00
#
_symmetry.space_group_name_H-M   'P 1'
#
loop_
_entity.id
_entity.type
_entity.pdbx_description
1 polymer ?
#
loop_
_entity_poly.entity_id
_entity_poly.type
_entity_poly.pdbx_seq_one_letter_code
_entity_poly.pdbx_strand_id
1 'polypeptide(L)'
;MLDSRNYLLIPMANVANLSEHEQATRRALRTSLRAKRNALTPAEQQTAAEGLLDVAQSMLSDSHIIAAYLPNDGEISPQCLINKAWAQGKTIALPVLHPFHPCTLLFVEYRADSTMTNNRYGIPEPRLSANNIIPVHLLDTILVPLVGFDVKGNRMGMGGGFYDRTLAYLTQQQRVGYTPEPILTQPNLIGLAHSVQQIDAIPVAQWDIPMSHILTAQNCITIA
;
A
#
# COMPACT_ATOMS: atom_id res chain seq x y z
N MET A 1 -16.42 -8.20 -36.55
CA MET A 1 -17.33 -7.63 -35.54
C MET A 1 -17.14 -8.45 -34.27
N LEU A 2 -16.31 -8.01 -33.34
CA LEU A 2 -16.10 -8.64 -32.05
C LEU A 2 -17.13 -8.07 -31.09
N ASP A 3 -17.93 -8.92 -30.51
CA ASP A 3 -19.05 -8.59 -29.63
C ASP A 3 -18.48 -8.05 -28.28
N SER A 4 -18.75 -6.76 -28.05
CA SER A 4 -18.24 -5.98 -26.92
C SER A 4 -19.03 -6.18 -25.60
N ARG A 5 -19.72 -7.31 -25.41
CA ARG A 5 -20.69 -7.49 -24.33
C ARG A 5 -20.37 -8.57 -23.29
N ASN A 6 -19.15 -9.10 -23.24
CA ASN A 6 -18.77 -10.06 -22.20
C ASN A 6 -17.62 -9.56 -21.32
N TYR A 7 -17.75 -8.37 -20.74
CA TYR A 7 -17.11 -8.15 -19.45
C TYR A 7 -17.95 -8.93 -18.43
N LEU A 8 -17.51 -10.14 -18.12
CA LEU A 8 -18.02 -10.94 -17.03
C LEU A 8 -17.99 -10.07 -15.76
N LEU A 9 -19.16 -9.53 -15.41
CA LEU A 9 -19.46 -9.19 -14.03
C LEU A 9 -19.40 -10.52 -13.28
N ILE A 10 -18.21 -10.87 -12.78
CA ILE A 10 -18.07 -11.97 -11.83
C ILE A 10 -18.99 -11.60 -10.67
N PRO A 11 -20.04 -12.37 -10.40
CA PRO A 11 -20.91 -12.09 -9.26
C PRO A 11 -19.99 -12.09 -8.05
N MET A 12 -19.97 -10.99 -7.30
CA MET A 12 -19.37 -10.97 -5.97
C MET A 12 -20.13 -12.03 -5.17
N ALA A 13 -19.57 -13.24 -5.12
CA ALA A 13 -20.07 -14.29 -4.27
C ALA A 13 -20.19 -13.70 -2.87
N ASN A 14 -21.33 -13.94 -2.20
CA ASN A 14 -21.69 -13.49 -0.86
C ASN A 14 -20.45 -13.23 0.01
N VAL A 15 -19.91 -12.01 -0.09
CA VAL A 15 -18.81 -11.56 0.78
C VAL A 15 -19.50 -11.37 2.14
N ALA A 16 -19.19 -12.24 3.08
CA ALA A 16 -19.72 -12.10 4.44
C ALA A 16 -19.30 -10.71 4.95
N ASN A 17 -20.24 -9.79 4.98
CA ASN A 17 -20.00 -8.46 5.48
C ASN A 17 -19.62 -8.56 6.96
N LEU A 18 -18.62 -7.77 7.35
CA LEU A 18 -18.29 -7.62 8.78
C LEU A 18 -19.56 -7.26 9.54
N SER A 19 -19.77 -7.87 10.70
CA SER A 19 -20.85 -7.51 11.62
C SER A 19 -20.75 -6.03 12.03
N GLU A 20 -21.84 -5.44 12.45
CA GLU A 20 -21.84 -4.05 12.95
C GLU A 20 -20.85 -3.86 14.10
N HIS A 21 -20.72 -4.85 14.96
CA HIS A 21 -19.76 -4.85 16.06
C HIS A 21 -18.31 -4.80 15.57
N GLU A 22 -17.93 -5.65 14.59
CA GLU A 22 -16.60 -5.65 14.01
C GLU A 22 -16.30 -4.34 13.28
N GLN A 23 -17.28 -3.78 12.56
CA GLN A 23 -17.15 -2.47 11.93
C GLN A 23 -16.93 -1.36 12.95
N ALA A 24 -17.65 -1.37 14.07
CA ALA A 24 -17.49 -0.42 15.17
C ALA A 24 -16.11 -0.55 15.80
N THR A 25 -15.65 -1.77 16.06
CA THR A 25 -14.32 -2.08 16.58
C THR A 25 -13.23 -1.55 15.65
N ARG A 26 -13.34 -1.83 14.35
CA ARG A 26 -12.37 -1.30 13.35
C ARG A 26 -12.36 0.24 13.32
N ARG A 27 -13.51 0.90 13.47
CA ARG A 27 -13.57 2.38 13.55
C ARG A 27 -12.86 2.90 14.79
N ALA A 28 -13.13 2.31 15.95
CA ALA A 28 -12.50 2.70 17.21
C ALA A 28 -10.97 2.52 17.18
N LEU A 29 -10.51 1.37 16.68
CA LEU A 29 -9.08 1.09 16.51
C LEU A 29 -8.40 2.11 15.59
N ARG A 30 -9.00 2.46 14.43
CA ARG A 30 -8.45 3.50 13.55
C ARG A 30 -8.31 4.83 14.27
N THR A 31 -9.32 5.25 15.00
CA THR A 31 -9.29 6.52 15.74
C THR A 31 -8.16 6.52 16.77
N SER A 32 -8.04 5.46 17.56
CA SER A 32 -7.02 5.32 18.60
C SER A 32 -5.59 5.30 18.00
N LEU A 33 -5.36 4.47 16.98
CA LEU A 33 -4.04 4.29 16.39
C LEU A 33 -3.58 5.54 15.60
N ARG A 34 -4.51 6.24 14.92
CA ARG A 34 -4.23 7.54 14.31
C ARG A 34 -3.85 8.58 15.37
N ALA A 35 -4.54 8.62 16.50
CA ALA A 35 -4.19 9.51 17.59
C ALA A 35 -2.78 9.23 18.12
N LYS A 36 -2.41 7.94 18.30
CA LYS A 36 -1.06 7.55 18.74
C LYS A 36 0.03 8.01 17.77
N ARG A 37 -0.13 7.77 16.46
CA ARG A 37 0.89 8.18 15.48
C ARG A 37 0.97 9.69 15.29
N ASN A 38 -0.16 10.40 15.40
CA ASN A 38 -0.20 11.86 15.32
C ASN A 38 0.33 12.55 16.58
N ALA A 39 0.46 11.83 17.70
CA ALA A 39 1.09 12.33 18.92
C ALA A 39 2.65 12.30 18.86
N LEU A 40 3.23 11.62 17.87
CA LEU A 40 4.67 11.62 17.66
C LEU A 40 5.16 13.01 17.29
N THR A 41 6.23 13.45 17.94
CA THR A 41 6.87 14.72 17.64
C THR A 41 7.55 14.71 16.26
N PRO A 42 7.81 15.87 15.65
CA PRO A 42 8.55 15.93 14.39
C PRO A 42 9.93 15.24 14.46
N ALA A 43 10.62 15.31 15.61
CA ALA A 43 11.89 14.63 15.81
C ALA A 43 11.75 13.10 15.81
N GLU A 44 10.73 12.55 16.47
CA GLU A 44 10.42 11.11 16.46
C GLU A 44 10.03 10.64 15.07
N GLN A 45 9.22 11.42 14.33
CA GLN A 45 8.87 11.14 12.93
C GLN A 45 10.10 11.07 12.03
N GLN A 46 11.02 12.04 12.18
CA GLN A 46 12.25 12.09 11.40
C GLN A 46 13.17 10.90 11.74
N THR A 47 13.40 10.63 13.03
CA THR A 47 14.20 9.48 13.48
C THR A 47 13.62 8.16 12.97
N ALA A 48 12.28 8.02 12.95
CA ALA A 48 11.63 6.84 12.42
C ALA A 48 11.84 6.69 10.90
N ALA A 49 11.75 7.80 10.15
CA ALA A 49 11.98 7.79 8.70
C ALA A 49 13.44 7.41 8.34
N GLU A 50 14.41 7.87 9.14
CA GLU A 50 15.83 7.52 8.98
C GLU A 50 16.09 6.06 9.33
N GLY A 51 15.52 5.56 10.43
CA GLY A 51 15.65 4.16 10.83
C GLY A 51 15.10 3.15 9.81
N LEU A 52 14.13 3.54 8.98
CA LEU A 52 13.66 2.68 7.90
C LEU A 52 14.76 2.34 6.88
N LEU A 53 15.77 3.21 6.67
CA LEU A 53 16.86 2.93 5.72
C LEU A 53 17.62 1.66 6.09
N ASP A 54 17.96 1.52 7.36
CA ASP A 54 18.77 0.40 7.84
C ASP A 54 17.99 -0.92 7.76
N VAL A 55 16.70 -0.87 8.13
CA VAL A 55 15.83 -2.05 8.14
C VAL A 55 15.42 -2.49 6.73
N ALA A 56 15.19 -1.55 5.81
CA ALA A 56 14.68 -1.84 4.47
C ALA A 56 15.77 -2.16 3.43
N GLN A 57 17.04 -1.85 3.71
CA GLN A 57 18.09 -1.87 2.69
C GLN A 57 18.23 -3.22 1.98
N SER A 58 18.27 -4.33 2.73
CA SER A 58 18.40 -5.67 2.15
C SER A 58 17.16 -6.11 1.38
N MET A 59 15.99 -5.66 1.81
CA MET A 59 14.72 -6.06 1.20
C MET A 59 14.43 -5.36 -0.13
N LEU A 60 15.00 -4.17 -0.32
CA LEU A 60 14.82 -3.38 -1.53
C LEU A 60 16.00 -3.51 -2.51
N SER A 61 17.05 -4.32 -2.17
CA SER A 61 18.25 -4.46 -3.01
C SER A 61 17.90 -4.89 -4.43
N ASP A 62 17.08 -5.91 -4.59
CA ASP A 62 16.75 -6.56 -5.86
C ASP A 62 15.55 -5.93 -6.57
N SER A 63 14.88 -4.95 -5.93
CA SER A 63 13.77 -4.24 -6.55
C SER A 63 14.28 -3.15 -7.47
N HIS A 64 13.79 -3.11 -8.71
CA HIS A 64 14.08 -2.08 -9.71
C HIS A 64 12.98 -1.03 -9.80
N ILE A 65 11.72 -1.45 -9.65
CA ILE A 65 10.54 -0.59 -9.71
C ILE A 65 9.79 -0.70 -8.37
N ILE A 66 9.79 0.38 -7.61
CA ILE A 66 9.24 0.43 -6.25
C ILE A 66 8.07 1.42 -6.22
N ALA A 67 6.89 0.96 -5.85
CA ALA A 67 5.81 1.87 -5.49
C ALA A 67 5.98 2.31 -4.03
N ALA A 68 5.93 3.63 -3.81
CA ALA A 68 5.97 4.25 -2.50
C ALA A 68 4.72 5.11 -2.29
N TYR A 69 4.69 5.92 -1.25
CA TYR A 69 3.62 6.88 -1.00
C TYR A 69 4.20 8.18 -0.42
N LEU A 70 3.45 9.27 -0.48
CA LEU A 70 3.75 10.49 0.27
C LEU A 70 3.00 10.46 1.59
N PRO A 71 3.69 10.72 2.73
CA PRO A 71 3.08 10.58 4.05
C PRO A 71 1.96 11.60 4.25
N ASN A 72 0.87 11.13 4.83
CA ASN A 72 -0.27 11.94 5.22
C ASN A 72 -0.75 11.55 6.61
N ASP A 73 -1.37 12.46 7.36
CA ASP A 73 -1.98 12.16 8.66
C ASP A 73 -1.04 11.43 9.64
N GLY A 74 0.22 11.84 9.73
CA GLY A 74 1.22 11.27 10.64
C GLY A 74 1.78 9.90 10.21
N GLU A 75 1.60 9.48 8.98
CA GLU A 75 2.24 8.26 8.44
C GLU A 75 3.76 8.37 8.46
N ILE A 76 4.45 7.24 8.71
CA ILE A 76 5.91 7.21 8.63
C ILE A 76 6.35 7.55 7.22
N SER A 77 7.34 8.43 7.10
CA SER A 77 7.78 8.92 5.79
C SER A 77 8.72 7.93 5.11
N PRO A 78 8.42 7.47 3.87
CA PRO A 78 9.35 6.70 3.05
C PRO A 78 10.34 7.58 2.29
N GLN A 79 10.42 8.90 2.54
CA GLN A 79 11.21 9.82 1.71
C GLN A 79 12.70 9.47 1.68
N CYS A 80 13.27 9.00 2.79
CA CYS A 80 14.66 8.56 2.84
C CYS A 80 14.88 7.34 1.92
N LEU A 81 13.93 6.39 1.88
CA LEU A 81 13.97 5.22 0.98
C LEU A 81 13.82 5.65 -0.48
N ILE A 82 12.93 6.58 -0.78
CA ILE A 82 12.73 7.15 -2.13
C ILE A 82 14.03 7.79 -2.63
N ASN A 83 14.65 8.65 -1.82
CA ASN A 83 15.89 9.32 -2.17
C ASN A 83 17.03 8.32 -2.42
N LYS A 84 17.13 7.29 -1.58
CA LYS A 84 18.12 6.21 -1.72
C LYS A 84 17.89 5.40 -3.00
N ALA A 85 16.65 5.06 -3.30
CA ALA A 85 16.28 4.33 -4.50
C ALA A 85 16.62 5.13 -5.77
N TRP A 86 16.31 6.42 -5.81
CA TRP A 86 16.72 7.31 -6.91
C TRP A 86 18.24 7.38 -7.09
N ALA A 87 18.99 7.51 -6.00
CA ALA A 87 20.45 7.51 -6.04
C ALA A 87 21.04 6.20 -6.57
N GLN A 88 20.30 5.10 -6.50
CA GLN A 88 20.64 3.78 -7.03
C GLN A 88 20.12 3.56 -8.47
N GLY A 89 19.50 4.56 -9.09
CA GLY A 89 18.93 4.45 -10.45
C GLY A 89 17.64 3.63 -10.52
N LYS A 90 16.96 3.40 -9.39
CA LYS A 90 15.70 2.67 -9.34
C LYS A 90 14.54 3.59 -9.73
N THR A 91 13.48 3.00 -10.29
CA THR A 91 12.25 3.71 -10.63
C THR A 91 11.32 3.74 -9.42
N ILE A 92 10.83 4.93 -9.08
CA ILE A 92 9.80 5.12 -8.05
C ILE A 92 8.46 5.41 -8.71
N ALA A 93 7.40 4.81 -8.19
CA ALA A 93 6.02 5.12 -8.53
C ALA A 93 5.24 5.60 -7.30
N LEU A 94 4.28 6.50 -7.49
CA LEU A 94 3.33 6.89 -6.46
C LEU A 94 1.91 6.51 -6.84
N PRO A 95 1.05 6.19 -5.86
CA PRO A 95 -0.35 5.95 -6.09
C PRO A 95 -1.06 7.25 -6.48
N VAL A 96 -1.84 7.18 -7.55
CA VAL A 96 -2.71 8.25 -8.05
C VAL A 96 -4.14 7.72 -8.07
N LEU A 97 -5.10 8.55 -7.68
CA LEU A 97 -6.51 8.15 -7.70
C LEU A 97 -6.95 7.84 -9.13
N HIS A 98 -7.53 6.65 -9.34
CA HIS A 98 -8.02 6.27 -10.66
C HIS A 98 -9.17 7.19 -11.09
N PRO A 99 -9.11 7.85 -12.26
CA PRO A 99 -10.08 8.87 -12.66
C PRO A 99 -11.50 8.33 -12.89
N PHE A 100 -11.63 7.05 -13.26
CA PHE A 100 -12.91 6.44 -13.65
C PHE A 100 -13.37 5.33 -12.69
N HIS A 101 -12.46 4.73 -11.91
CA HIS A 101 -12.79 3.66 -10.98
C HIS A 101 -12.65 4.14 -9.53
N PRO A 102 -13.78 4.34 -8.83
CA PRO A 102 -13.73 4.84 -7.45
C PRO A 102 -13.02 3.83 -6.54
N CYS A 103 -12.24 4.36 -5.61
CA CYS A 103 -11.50 3.58 -4.61
C CYS A 103 -10.46 2.59 -5.18
N THR A 104 -9.95 2.82 -6.39
CA THR A 104 -8.77 2.15 -6.95
C THR A 104 -7.65 3.14 -7.24
N LEU A 105 -6.44 2.62 -7.41
CA LEU A 105 -5.23 3.38 -7.65
C LEU A 105 -4.62 3.01 -9.01
N LEU A 106 -3.99 3.99 -9.64
CA LEU A 106 -2.96 3.81 -10.64
C LEU A 106 -1.61 4.08 -10.00
N PHE A 107 -0.56 3.45 -10.48
CA PHE A 107 0.81 3.78 -10.08
C PHE A 107 1.47 4.58 -11.19
N VAL A 108 2.01 5.74 -10.84
CA VAL A 108 2.56 6.72 -11.78
C VAL A 108 4.01 6.99 -11.44
N GLU A 109 4.89 6.95 -12.43
CA GLU A 109 6.30 7.23 -12.24
C GLU A 109 6.50 8.58 -11.53
N TYR A 110 7.34 8.58 -10.51
CA TYR A 110 7.67 9.73 -9.70
C TYR A 110 9.16 10.03 -9.72
N ARG A 111 9.50 11.21 -10.18
CA ARG A 111 10.86 11.75 -10.26
C ARG A 111 10.96 13.04 -9.45
N ALA A 112 12.17 13.47 -9.15
CA ALA A 112 12.39 14.72 -8.42
C ALA A 112 11.83 15.97 -9.14
N ASP A 113 11.71 15.91 -10.47
CA ASP A 113 11.18 16.97 -11.33
C ASP A 113 9.72 16.74 -11.75
N SER A 114 9.04 15.73 -11.19
CA SER A 114 7.65 15.43 -11.52
C SER A 114 6.73 16.61 -11.19
N THR A 115 5.86 16.96 -12.15
CA THR A 115 4.79 17.93 -11.90
C THR A 115 3.75 17.31 -10.97
N MET A 116 3.53 17.94 -9.82
CA MET A 116 2.59 17.45 -8.79
C MET A 116 1.27 18.24 -8.84
N THR A 117 0.18 17.54 -8.53
CA THR A 117 -1.17 18.12 -8.35
C THR A 117 -1.79 17.58 -7.08
N ASN A 118 -2.64 18.34 -6.41
CA ASN A 118 -3.36 17.83 -5.25
C ASN A 118 -4.61 17.06 -5.68
N ASN A 119 -4.79 15.87 -5.11
CA ASN A 119 -6.01 15.09 -5.30
C ASN A 119 -7.17 15.63 -4.42
N ARG A 120 -8.35 15.00 -4.51
CA ARG A 120 -9.53 15.39 -3.73
C ARG A 120 -9.40 15.30 -2.21
N TYR A 121 -8.34 14.64 -1.72
CA TYR A 121 -8.00 14.54 -0.28
C TYR A 121 -6.90 15.53 0.13
N GLY A 122 -6.45 16.41 -0.79
CA GLY A 122 -5.36 17.35 -0.56
C GLY A 122 -3.96 16.71 -0.57
N ILE A 123 -3.85 15.45 -0.95
CA ILE A 123 -2.58 14.73 -1.03
C ILE A 123 -1.94 15.02 -2.40
N PRO A 124 -0.66 15.45 -2.43
CA PRO A 124 0.05 15.61 -3.70
C PRO A 124 0.21 14.28 -4.42
N GLU A 125 -0.03 14.29 -5.73
CA GLU A 125 0.19 13.13 -6.60
C GLU A 125 0.80 13.59 -7.93
N PRO A 126 1.62 12.75 -8.61
CA PRO A 126 2.15 13.07 -9.92
C PRO A 126 1.02 13.26 -10.93
N ARG A 127 1.18 14.25 -11.82
CA ARG A 127 0.22 14.47 -12.89
C ARG A 127 0.10 13.24 -13.77
N LEU A 128 -1.12 12.71 -13.87
CA LEU A 128 -1.42 11.52 -14.66
C LEU A 128 -1.25 11.78 -16.15
N SER A 129 -0.49 10.91 -16.80
CA SER A 129 -0.33 10.84 -18.26
C SER A 129 -0.25 9.37 -18.68
N ALA A 130 -0.71 9.07 -19.89
CA ALA A 130 -0.64 7.69 -20.41
C ALA A 130 0.80 7.14 -20.45
N ASN A 131 1.81 8.00 -20.58
CA ASN A 131 3.20 7.62 -20.74
C ASN A 131 3.94 7.38 -19.42
N ASN A 132 3.33 7.74 -18.27
CA ASN A 132 3.98 7.58 -16.96
C ASN A 132 3.24 6.61 -16.02
N ILE A 133 2.23 5.90 -16.51
CA ILE A 133 1.53 4.85 -15.77
C ILE A 133 2.40 3.59 -15.77
N ILE A 134 2.64 3.05 -14.57
CA ILE A 134 3.31 1.77 -14.37
C ILE A 134 2.25 0.73 -13.96
N PRO A 135 2.01 -0.29 -14.79
CA PRO A 135 1.11 -1.38 -14.44
C PRO A 135 1.55 -2.09 -13.16
N VAL A 136 0.59 -2.46 -12.31
CA VAL A 136 0.88 -3.05 -10.98
C VAL A 136 1.75 -4.30 -11.07
N HIS A 137 1.59 -5.12 -12.10
CA HIS A 137 2.37 -6.35 -12.32
C HIS A 137 3.84 -6.11 -12.73
N LEU A 138 4.21 -4.87 -13.03
CA LEU A 138 5.61 -4.49 -13.28
C LEU A 138 6.30 -3.94 -12.03
N LEU A 139 5.58 -3.78 -10.94
CA LEU A 139 6.16 -3.36 -9.67
C LEU A 139 6.83 -4.55 -8.99
N ASP A 140 8.08 -4.39 -8.55
CA ASP A 140 8.78 -5.41 -7.77
C ASP A 140 8.36 -5.36 -6.29
N THR A 141 8.18 -4.15 -5.78
CA THR A 141 7.79 -3.91 -4.39
C THR A 141 6.79 -2.77 -4.29
N ILE A 142 5.81 -2.93 -3.39
CA ILE A 142 4.87 -1.88 -3.03
C ILE A 142 5.01 -1.59 -1.53
N LEU A 143 5.45 -0.37 -1.20
CA LEU A 143 5.45 0.16 0.16
C LEU A 143 4.05 0.66 0.48
N VAL A 144 3.41 0.07 1.48
CA VAL A 144 1.99 0.30 1.80
C VAL A 144 1.86 1.06 3.11
N PRO A 145 1.21 2.25 3.12
CA PRO A 145 0.88 2.94 4.37
C PRO A 145 -0.22 2.18 5.11
N LEU A 146 -0.18 2.25 6.44
CA LEU A 146 -1.19 1.60 7.28
C LEU A 146 -1.47 2.41 8.55
N VAL A 147 -2.65 2.18 9.13
CA VAL A 147 -3.08 2.77 10.41
C VAL A 147 -2.69 1.87 11.57
N GLY A 148 -2.73 0.56 11.38
CA GLY A 148 -2.37 -0.42 12.39
C GLY A 148 -1.98 -1.74 11.76
N PHE A 149 -1.23 -2.55 12.50
CA PHE A 149 -0.77 -3.87 12.08
C PHE A 149 -0.65 -4.83 13.25
N ASP A 150 -0.62 -6.12 12.95
CA ASP A 150 -0.29 -7.18 13.88
C ASP A 150 0.89 -8.04 13.37
N VAL A 151 1.38 -8.92 14.22
CA VAL A 151 2.52 -9.81 13.92
C VAL A 151 2.20 -10.88 12.87
N LYS A 152 0.94 -11.04 12.47
CA LYS A 152 0.51 -11.97 11.42
C LYS A 152 0.49 -11.32 10.03
N GLY A 153 0.94 -10.07 9.90
CA GLY A 153 0.93 -9.34 8.63
C GLY A 153 -0.41 -8.70 8.26
N ASN A 154 -1.41 -8.80 9.14
CA ASN A 154 -2.66 -8.12 8.91
C ASN A 154 -2.47 -6.61 9.08
N ARG A 155 -3.08 -5.85 8.19
CA ARG A 155 -3.04 -4.39 8.24
C ARG A 155 -4.43 -3.78 8.29
N MET A 156 -4.50 -2.64 8.91
CA MET A 156 -5.67 -1.77 8.89
C MET A 156 -5.32 -0.47 8.17
N GLY A 157 -6.01 -0.18 7.07
CA GLY A 157 -5.90 1.10 6.36
C GLY A 157 -6.91 2.13 6.86
N MET A 158 -6.95 3.29 6.20
CA MET A 158 -7.84 4.42 6.51
C MET A 158 -9.35 4.14 6.31
N GLY A 159 -9.70 3.00 5.71
CA GLY A 159 -11.09 2.58 5.50
C GLY A 159 -11.62 2.82 4.09
N GLY A 160 -10.87 3.46 3.20
CA GLY A 160 -11.25 3.66 1.80
C GLY A 160 -11.12 2.41 0.93
N GLY A 161 -10.33 1.40 1.37
CA GLY A 161 -10.10 0.14 0.66
C GLY A 161 -9.35 0.28 -0.67
N PHE A 162 -8.60 1.36 -0.86
CA PHE A 162 -7.89 1.64 -2.11
C PHE A 162 -6.89 0.54 -2.47
N TYR A 163 -6.00 0.19 -1.55
CA TYR A 163 -5.01 -0.86 -1.78
C TYR A 163 -5.66 -2.22 -1.93
N ASP A 164 -6.65 -2.56 -1.10
CA ASP A 164 -7.32 -3.86 -1.15
C ASP A 164 -8.02 -4.07 -2.51
N ARG A 165 -8.71 -3.04 -3.03
CA ARG A 165 -9.34 -3.13 -4.35
C ARG A 165 -8.34 -3.15 -5.50
N THR A 166 -7.28 -2.32 -5.41
CA THR A 166 -6.26 -2.27 -6.45
C THR A 166 -5.49 -3.57 -6.56
N LEU A 167 -5.24 -4.23 -5.43
CA LEU A 167 -4.45 -5.46 -5.35
C LEU A 167 -5.30 -6.74 -5.28
N ALA A 168 -6.65 -6.63 -5.38
CA ALA A 168 -7.56 -7.77 -5.26
C ALA A 168 -7.24 -8.92 -6.25
N TYR A 169 -6.69 -8.60 -7.43
CA TYR A 169 -6.30 -9.60 -8.42
C TYR A 169 -5.22 -10.56 -7.90
N LEU A 170 -4.35 -10.14 -6.99
CA LEU A 170 -3.31 -10.99 -6.40
C LEU A 170 -3.91 -12.18 -5.63
N THR A 171 -5.00 -11.93 -4.92
CA THR A 171 -5.71 -13.00 -4.18
C THR A 171 -6.62 -13.83 -5.07
N GLN A 172 -7.16 -13.27 -6.15
CA GLN A 172 -7.99 -14.00 -7.09
C GLN A 172 -7.19 -15.04 -7.88
N GLN A 173 -5.98 -14.72 -8.32
CA GLN A 173 -5.09 -15.67 -9.00
C GLN A 173 -4.81 -16.90 -8.14
N GLN A 174 -4.58 -16.71 -6.83
CA GLN A 174 -4.37 -17.82 -5.90
C GLN A 174 -5.61 -18.71 -5.72
N ARG A 175 -6.82 -18.12 -5.78
CA ARG A 175 -8.08 -18.85 -5.54
C ARG A 175 -8.56 -19.65 -6.75
N VAL A 176 -8.25 -19.22 -7.97
CA VAL A 176 -8.80 -19.83 -9.21
C VAL A 176 -7.82 -20.80 -9.86
N GLY A 177 -6.58 -20.90 -9.35
CA GLY A 177 -5.54 -21.74 -9.95
C GLY A 177 -5.18 -21.33 -11.39
N TYR A 178 -5.62 -20.15 -11.81
CA TYR A 178 -5.33 -19.61 -13.13
C TYR A 178 -3.98 -18.89 -13.09
N THR A 179 -3.00 -19.45 -13.74
CA THR A 179 -1.73 -18.78 -14.03
C THR A 179 -1.84 -18.13 -15.40
N PRO A 180 -2.01 -16.79 -15.51
CA PRO A 180 -1.95 -16.15 -16.80
C PRO A 180 -0.56 -16.36 -17.42
N GLU A 181 -0.49 -16.66 -18.68
CA GLU A 181 0.74 -16.61 -19.45
C GLU A 181 0.89 -15.21 -20.08
N PRO A 182 1.98 -14.47 -19.88
CA PRO A 182 3.14 -14.82 -19.04
C PRO A 182 2.80 -14.79 -17.53
N ILE A 183 3.51 -15.58 -16.73
CA ILE A 183 3.39 -15.58 -15.26
C ILE A 183 3.67 -14.15 -14.79
N LEU A 184 2.63 -13.44 -14.32
CA LEU A 184 2.80 -12.11 -13.76
C LEU A 184 3.48 -12.24 -12.40
N THR A 185 4.64 -11.62 -12.24
CA THR A 185 5.31 -11.54 -10.95
C THR A 185 4.42 -10.76 -9.98
N GLN A 186 4.28 -11.30 -8.76
CA GLN A 186 3.55 -10.58 -7.72
C GLN A 186 4.51 -9.63 -7.00
N PRO A 187 4.14 -8.37 -6.81
CA PRO A 187 4.96 -7.43 -6.06
C PRO A 187 5.08 -7.85 -4.60
N ASN A 188 6.24 -7.63 -4.00
CA ASN A 188 6.41 -7.77 -2.57
C ASN A 188 5.66 -6.66 -1.84
N LEU A 189 4.71 -7.01 -0.97
CA LEU A 189 3.90 -6.04 -0.22
C LEU A 189 4.53 -5.77 1.14
N ILE A 190 5.10 -4.58 1.32
CA ILE A 190 5.78 -4.17 2.54
C ILE A 190 4.99 -3.05 3.22
N GLY A 191 4.43 -3.35 4.39
CA GLY A 191 3.77 -2.34 5.23
C GLY A 191 4.81 -1.47 5.95
N LEU A 192 4.65 -0.15 5.93
CA LEU A 192 5.48 0.78 6.71
C LEU A 192 4.67 1.40 7.84
N ALA A 193 5.21 1.37 9.05
CA ALA A 193 4.51 1.86 10.24
C ALA A 193 5.45 2.39 11.32
N HIS A 194 4.92 3.24 12.19
CA HIS A 194 5.53 3.48 13.50
C HIS A 194 5.24 2.33 14.45
N SER A 195 6.16 2.01 15.35
CA SER A 195 6.00 0.91 16.33
C SER A 195 4.75 1.09 17.20
N VAL A 196 4.31 2.31 17.47
CA VAL A 196 3.08 2.63 18.23
C VAL A 196 1.77 2.17 17.55
N GLN A 197 1.85 1.78 16.26
CA GLN A 197 0.71 1.30 15.48
C GLN A 197 0.52 -0.22 15.57
N GLN A 198 1.43 -0.93 16.27
CA GLN A 198 1.30 -2.37 16.51
C GLN A 198 0.22 -2.66 17.54
N ILE A 199 -0.59 -3.68 17.27
CA ILE A 199 -1.60 -4.23 18.20
C ILE A 199 -1.53 -5.77 18.17
N ASP A 200 -2.13 -6.42 19.15
CA ASP A 200 -2.09 -7.88 19.28
C ASP A 200 -2.78 -8.60 18.13
N ALA A 201 -3.94 -8.12 17.70
CA ALA A 201 -4.69 -8.67 16.59
C ALA A 201 -5.58 -7.62 15.92
N ILE A 202 -5.62 -7.67 14.59
CA ILE A 202 -6.53 -6.87 13.77
C ILE A 202 -7.75 -7.72 13.40
N PRO A 203 -8.97 -7.21 13.59
CA PRO A 203 -10.16 -7.83 13.01
C PRO A 203 -10.06 -7.83 11.47
N VAL A 204 -9.90 -9.00 10.87
CA VAL A 204 -9.64 -9.19 9.43
C VAL A 204 -10.95 -9.40 8.67
N ALA A 205 -11.10 -8.73 7.55
CA ALA A 205 -12.16 -8.98 6.58
C ALA A 205 -11.63 -9.86 5.42
N GLN A 206 -12.52 -10.56 4.73
CA GLN A 206 -12.13 -11.47 3.63
C GLN A 206 -11.44 -10.78 2.45
N TRP A 207 -11.64 -9.47 2.30
CA TRP A 207 -11.01 -8.66 1.25
C TRP A 207 -9.70 -8.00 1.67
N ASP A 208 -9.34 -8.03 2.96
CA ASP A 208 -8.09 -7.45 3.43
C ASP A 208 -6.92 -8.29 2.90
N ILE A 209 -5.95 -7.61 2.29
CA ILE A 209 -4.77 -8.24 1.71
C ILE A 209 -3.64 -8.15 2.73
N PRO A 210 -3.07 -9.29 3.16
CA PRO A 210 -1.96 -9.28 4.12
C PRO A 210 -0.69 -8.74 3.48
N MET A 211 0.23 -8.26 4.32
CA MET A 211 1.57 -7.86 3.91
C MET A 211 2.50 -9.07 3.95
N SER A 212 3.52 -9.08 3.08
CA SER A 212 4.63 -10.03 3.16
C SER A 212 5.57 -9.67 4.31
N HIS A 213 5.73 -8.37 4.53
CA HIS A 213 6.58 -7.81 5.59
C HIS A 213 5.97 -6.55 6.16
N ILE A 214 6.29 -6.28 7.43
CA ILE A 214 5.99 -4.98 8.05
C ILE A 214 7.27 -4.41 8.63
N LEU A 215 7.61 -3.21 8.21
CA LEU A 215 8.79 -2.48 8.68
C LEU A 215 8.39 -1.35 9.62
N THR A 216 9.08 -1.29 10.73
CA THR A 216 9.16 -0.11 11.59
C THR A 216 10.60 0.41 11.59
N ALA A 217 10.85 1.54 12.23
CA ALA A 217 12.21 2.09 12.35
C ALA A 217 13.23 1.14 13.02
N GLN A 218 12.76 0.16 13.80
CA GLN A 218 13.62 -0.74 14.58
C GLN A 218 13.51 -2.21 14.17
N ASN A 219 12.43 -2.60 13.53
CA ASN A 219 12.11 -4.02 13.32
C ASN A 219 11.57 -4.30 11.92
N CYS A 220 11.90 -5.50 11.44
CA CYS A 220 11.26 -6.14 10.30
C CYS A 220 10.49 -7.37 10.79
N ILE A 221 9.18 -7.39 10.54
CA ILE A 221 8.32 -8.56 10.77
C ILE A 221 8.14 -9.24 9.43
N THR A 222 8.70 -10.43 9.27
CA THR A 222 8.50 -11.28 8.09
C THR A 222 7.35 -12.22 8.33
N ILE A 223 6.43 -12.30 7.38
CA ILE A 223 5.26 -13.15 7.46
C ILE A 223 5.56 -14.46 6.70
N ALA A 224 5.40 -15.56 7.40
CA ALA A 224 5.67 -16.90 6.86
C ALA A 224 4.50 -17.42 6.00
#